data_9d65e253fc9587094d22c6057b5283d6
#
_entry.id   9d65e253fc9587094d22c6057b5283d6
#
_cell.length_a   1.000
_cell.length_b   1.000
_cell.length_c   1.000
_cell.angle_alpha   90.00
_cell.angle_beta   90.00
_cell.angle_gamma   90.00
#
_symmetry.space_group_name_H-M   'P 1'
#
loop_
_entity.id
_entity.type
_entity.pdbx_description
1 polymer ?
#
loop_
_entity_poly.entity_id
_entity_poly.type
_entity_poly.pdbx_seq_one_letter_code
_entity_poly.pdbx_strand_id
1 'polypeptide(L)'
;MAIEGVEYPTGGYPPTYVPYSVWLSTLTMLIDAAPGGVESVNVYYTKVHTLDATSSTLPSRLEDVVATGAGAYAALEWASFATNRVNVGGQDVWRDYLTWGQERLAEFESALAEHGRRNAVRVRQLYRPATPPVDQSTVTGP
;
A
#
# COMPACT_ATOMS: atom_id res chain seq x y z
N MET A 1 4.39 4.30 -7.73
CA MET A 1 5.35 4.56 -6.63
C MET A 1 4.86 5.79 -5.90
N ALA A 2 4.68 5.70 -4.58
CA ALA A 2 4.35 6.86 -3.74
C ALA A 2 5.43 6.98 -2.66
N ILE A 3 5.91 8.19 -2.42
CA ILE A 3 6.90 8.46 -1.37
C ILE A 3 6.13 8.75 -0.08
N GLU A 4 6.50 8.05 0.99
CA GLU A 4 5.87 8.14 2.31
C GLU A 4 6.63 9.08 3.25
N GLY A 5 7.94 9.17 3.07
CA GLY A 5 8.79 10.00 3.89
C GLY A 5 10.22 10.06 3.41
N VAL A 6 10.93 11.10 3.84
CA VAL A 6 12.35 11.30 3.57
C VAL A 6 13.06 11.60 4.89
N GLU A 7 14.03 10.77 5.24
CA GLU A 7 14.86 10.93 6.43
C GLU A 7 16.21 11.53 6.03
N TYR A 8 16.59 12.63 6.67
CA TYR A 8 17.86 13.29 6.45
C TYR A 8 18.29 14.11 7.69
N PRO A 9 19.56 14.05 8.09
CA PRO A 9 20.54 13.02 7.72
C PRO A 9 20.15 11.66 8.32
N THR A 10 20.66 10.57 7.73
CA THR A 10 20.35 9.23 8.23
C THR A 10 21.19 8.88 9.46
N GLY A 11 20.71 7.94 10.29
CA GLY A 11 21.45 7.39 11.43
C GLY A 11 21.29 8.14 12.74
N GLY A 12 20.49 9.21 12.76
CA GLY A 12 20.11 9.87 14.01
C GLY A 12 19.02 9.09 14.78
N TYR A 13 19.01 9.23 16.11
CA TYR A 13 17.91 8.71 16.91
C TYR A 13 17.39 9.82 17.84
N PRO A 14 16.11 10.19 17.76
CA PRO A 14 15.12 9.74 16.79
C PRO A 14 15.44 10.17 15.34
N PRO A 15 14.95 9.42 14.32
CA PRO A 15 15.16 9.79 12.92
C PRO A 15 14.52 11.14 12.61
N THR A 16 15.21 11.94 11.80
CA THR A 16 14.73 13.26 11.39
C THR A 16 14.09 13.17 10.00
N TYR A 17 12.79 13.47 9.93
CA TYR A 17 12.09 13.55 8.66
C TYR A 17 12.05 14.98 8.16
N VAL A 18 12.40 15.15 6.88
CA VAL A 18 12.41 16.46 6.22
C VAL A 18 11.20 16.61 5.29
N PRO A 19 10.64 17.83 5.17
CA PRO A 19 9.64 18.12 4.15
C PRO A 19 10.22 17.91 2.75
N TYR A 20 9.41 17.40 1.85
CA TYR A 20 9.82 17.14 0.49
C TYR A 20 8.69 17.46 -0.49
N SER A 21 9.06 17.69 -1.74
CA SER A 21 8.14 17.73 -2.87
C SER A 21 8.64 16.84 -4.00
N VAL A 22 7.69 16.31 -4.77
CA VAL A 22 8.00 15.48 -5.94
C VAL A 22 7.39 16.14 -7.17
N TRP A 23 8.23 16.43 -8.13
CA TRP A 23 7.81 16.97 -9.42
C TRP A 23 8.39 16.11 -10.54
N LEU A 24 7.52 15.49 -11.32
CA LEU A 24 7.91 14.49 -12.33
C LEU A 24 8.75 13.35 -11.71
N SER A 25 10.02 13.27 -12.02
CA SER A 25 10.98 12.28 -11.50
C SER A 25 11.99 12.87 -10.51
N THR A 26 11.79 14.12 -10.08
CA THR A 26 12.71 14.83 -9.19
C THR A 26 12.12 14.92 -7.79
N LEU A 27 12.88 14.48 -6.80
CA LEU A 27 12.61 14.66 -5.37
C LEU A 27 13.39 15.88 -4.89
N THR A 28 12.68 16.89 -4.39
CA THR A 28 13.27 18.06 -3.77
C THR A 28 13.04 18.03 -2.26
N MET A 29 14.10 18.07 -1.49
CA MET A 29 14.05 18.14 -0.03
C MET A 29 14.18 19.60 0.43
N LEU A 30 13.37 19.98 1.42
CA LEU A 30 13.47 21.28 2.09
C LEU A 30 14.36 21.09 3.33
N ILE A 31 15.60 21.55 3.23
CA ILE A 31 16.59 21.46 4.30
C ILE A 31 17.17 22.84 4.55
N ASP A 32 17.42 23.15 5.82
CA ASP A 32 17.86 24.49 6.23
C ASP A 32 19.35 24.74 5.97
N ALA A 33 20.15 23.67 5.87
CA ALA A 33 21.59 23.76 5.65
C ALA A 33 22.01 22.96 4.41
N ALA A 34 22.98 23.46 3.68
CA ALA A 34 23.55 22.72 2.55
C ALA A 34 24.20 21.41 3.04
N PRO A 35 23.98 20.29 2.34
CA PRO A 35 24.60 19.02 2.68
C PRO A 35 26.12 19.11 2.68
N GLY A 36 26.79 18.48 3.66
CA GLY A 36 28.24 18.41 3.73
C GLY A 36 28.90 17.47 2.70
N GLY A 37 28.07 16.78 1.91
CA GLY A 37 28.51 15.91 0.81
C GLY A 37 28.82 14.48 1.20
N VAL A 38 28.68 14.11 2.49
CA VAL A 38 28.88 12.74 3.01
C VAL A 38 27.63 12.15 3.66
N GLU A 39 26.58 12.95 3.83
CA GLU A 39 25.34 12.52 4.44
C GLU A 39 24.54 11.64 3.48
N SER A 40 23.89 10.62 4.03
CA SER A 40 22.98 9.74 3.30
C SER A 40 21.53 10.17 3.53
N VAL A 41 20.69 9.82 2.56
CA VAL A 41 19.24 10.04 2.60
C VAL A 41 18.53 8.69 2.53
N ASN A 42 17.55 8.47 3.41
CA ASN A 42 16.64 7.34 3.28
C ASN A 42 15.31 7.84 2.70
N VAL A 43 14.92 7.27 1.58
CA VAL A 43 13.61 7.54 0.95
C VAL A 43 12.71 6.34 1.19
N TYR A 44 11.65 6.55 1.97
CA TYR A 44 10.62 5.54 2.22
C TYR A 44 9.54 5.66 1.17
N TYR A 45 9.31 4.60 0.40
CA TYR A 45 8.34 4.63 -0.69
C TYR A 45 7.59 3.32 -0.81
N THR A 46 6.37 3.41 -1.34
CA THR A 46 5.57 2.28 -1.75
C THR A 46 5.63 2.10 -3.27
N LYS A 47 5.67 0.87 -3.72
CA LYS A 47 5.53 0.52 -5.13
C LYS A 47 4.59 -0.67 -5.28
N VAL A 48 3.96 -0.75 -6.45
CA VAL A 48 3.15 -1.91 -6.81
C VAL A 48 4.06 -3.14 -6.93
N HIS A 49 3.61 -4.25 -6.38
CA HIS A 49 4.27 -5.53 -6.58
C HIS A 49 4.17 -5.97 -8.04
N THR A 50 5.22 -6.58 -8.53
CA THR A 50 5.24 -7.24 -9.84
C THR A 50 5.11 -8.73 -9.64
N LEU A 51 4.29 -9.36 -10.48
CA LEU A 51 4.08 -10.80 -10.51
C LEU A 51 4.17 -11.23 -11.98
N ASP A 52 5.10 -12.11 -12.29
CA ASP A 52 5.23 -12.74 -13.59
C ASP A 52 5.41 -14.26 -13.44
N ALA A 53 5.53 -14.97 -14.56
CA ALA A 53 5.62 -16.43 -14.55
C ALA A 53 6.90 -16.99 -13.89
N THR A 54 7.92 -16.17 -13.71
CA THR A 54 9.25 -16.59 -13.26
C THR A 54 9.69 -15.91 -11.98
N SER A 55 9.10 -14.77 -11.65
CA SER A 55 9.50 -13.96 -10.49
C SER A 55 8.33 -13.21 -9.87
N SER A 56 8.43 -12.98 -8.57
CA SER A 56 7.48 -12.20 -7.82
C SER A 56 8.21 -11.33 -6.81
N THR A 57 7.78 -10.08 -6.68
CA THR A 57 8.19 -9.21 -5.56
C THR A 57 7.24 -9.31 -4.38
N LEU A 58 6.19 -10.14 -4.49
CA LEU A 58 5.22 -10.35 -3.45
C LEU A 58 5.84 -11.17 -2.30
N PRO A 59 5.70 -10.74 -1.04
CA PRO A 59 6.09 -11.56 0.10
C PRO A 59 5.29 -12.86 0.14
N SER A 60 5.92 -14.00 0.43
CA SER A 60 5.26 -15.32 0.45
C SER A 60 4.02 -15.37 1.35
N ARG A 61 4.01 -14.63 2.45
CA ARG A 61 2.85 -14.51 3.35
C ARG A 61 1.59 -13.89 2.71
N LEU A 62 1.72 -13.28 1.53
CA LEU A 62 0.61 -12.65 0.79
C LEU A 62 0.20 -13.45 -0.45
N GLU A 63 0.90 -14.55 -0.73
CA GLU A 63 0.61 -15.37 -1.92
C GLU A 63 -0.80 -15.98 -1.87
N ASP A 64 -1.20 -16.48 -0.70
CA ASP A 64 -2.54 -17.04 -0.51
C ASP A 64 -3.65 -15.99 -0.70
N VAL A 65 -3.39 -14.75 -0.27
CA VAL A 65 -4.34 -13.65 -0.45
C VAL A 65 -4.52 -13.34 -1.93
N VAL A 66 -3.42 -13.29 -2.69
CA VAL A 66 -3.47 -13.05 -4.14
C VAL A 66 -4.13 -14.22 -4.85
N ALA A 67 -3.84 -15.47 -4.46
CA ALA A 67 -4.47 -16.65 -5.03
C ALA A 67 -5.99 -16.66 -4.79
N THR A 68 -6.43 -16.30 -3.58
CA THR A 68 -7.87 -16.17 -3.25
C THR A 68 -8.55 -15.13 -4.12
N GLY A 69 -7.94 -13.95 -4.30
CA GLY A 69 -8.46 -12.90 -5.18
C GLY A 69 -8.52 -13.34 -6.64
N ALA A 70 -7.46 -13.95 -7.15
CA ALA A 70 -7.42 -14.46 -8.52
C ALA A 70 -8.50 -15.52 -8.77
N GLY A 71 -8.68 -16.46 -7.83
CA GLY A 71 -9.74 -17.47 -7.90
C GLY A 71 -11.14 -16.85 -7.87
N ALA A 72 -11.36 -15.84 -7.03
CA ALA A 72 -12.63 -15.11 -6.97
C ALA A 72 -12.99 -14.46 -8.31
N TYR A 73 -12.07 -13.69 -8.89
CA TYR A 73 -12.29 -13.03 -10.18
C TYR A 73 -12.50 -14.04 -11.31
N ALA A 74 -11.70 -15.11 -11.37
CA ALA A 74 -11.87 -16.17 -12.37
C ALA A 74 -13.25 -16.84 -12.29
N ALA A 75 -13.74 -17.11 -11.07
CA ALA A 75 -15.06 -17.70 -10.87
C ALA A 75 -16.20 -16.77 -11.30
N LEU A 76 -16.09 -15.47 -11.00
CA LEU A 76 -17.08 -14.46 -11.40
C LEU A 76 -17.13 -14.29 -12.92
N GLU A 77 -15.97 -14.26 -13.58
CA GLU A 77 -15.89 -14.20 -15.03
C GLU A 77 -16.46 -15.47 -15.67
N TRP A 78 -16.12 -16.65 -15.13
CA TRP A 78 -16.68 -17.92 -15.59
C TRP A 78 -18.20 -17.97 -15.40
N ALA A 79 -18.73 -17.53 -14.26
CA ALA A 79 -20.18 -17.47 -14.04
C ALA A 79 -20.88 -16.59 -15.09
N SER A 80 -20.32 -15.42 -15.40
CA SER A 80 -20.82 -14.52 -16.44
C SER A 80 -20.80 -15.17 -17.81
N PHE A 81 -19.72 -15.86 -18.16
CA PHE A 81 -19.57 -16.57 -19.42
C PHE A 81 -20.54 -17.75 -19.56
N ALA A 82 -20.80 -18.47 -18.45
CA ALA A 82 -21.60 -19.67 -18.40
C ALA A 82 -23.12 -19.42 -18.38
N THR A 83 -23.55 -18.18 -18.11
CA THR A 83 -24.97 -17.81 -17.88
C THR A 83 -25.90 -18.20 -19.04
N ASN A 84 -25.42 -18.18 -20.30
CA ASN A 84 -26.22 -18.48 -21.50
C ASN A 84 -25.76 -19.75 -22.23
N ARG A 85 -25.07 -20.67 -21.55
CA ARG A 85 -24.52 -21.88 -22.15
C ARG A 85 -25.02 -23.13 -21.46
N VAL A 86 -25.13 -24.22 -22.22
CA VAL A 86 -25.33 -25.55 -21.65
C VAL A 86 -24.01 -26.01 -21.05
N ASN A 87 -23.99 -26.12 -19.74
CA ASN A 87 -22.79 -26.52 -18.98
C ASN A 87 -22.83 -28.01 -18.66
N VAL A 88 -21.68 -28.66 -18.65
CA VAL A 88 -21.53 -30.09 -18.34
C VAL A 88 -22.03 -30.43 -16.93
N GLY A 89 -22.11 -29.49 -16.03
CA GLY A 89 -22.58 -29.69 -14.66
C GLY A 89 -24.07 -29.39 -14.42
N GLY A 90 -24.84 -29.00 -15.44
CA GLY A 90 -26.27 -28.67 -15.32
C GLY A 90 -26.57 -27.16 -15.51
N GLN A 91 -27.87 -26.83 -15.45
CA GLN A 91 -28.37 -25.49 -15.77
C GLN A 91 -27.95 -24.41 -14.77
N ASP A 92 -27.70 -24.77 -13.52
CA ASP A 92 -27.48 -23.81 -12.44
C ASP A 92 -26.00 -23.70 -12.00
N VAL A 93 -25.07 -24.38 -12.68
CA VAL A 93 -23.64 -24.36 -12.36
C VAL A 93 -23.04 -22.95 -12.33
N TRP A 94 -23.53 -22.04 -13.16
CA TRP A 94 -23.11 -20.66 -13.15
C TRP A 94 -23.45 -19.93 -11.83
N ARG A 95 -24.55 -20.32 -11.17
CA ARG A 95 -24.93 -19.74 -9.86
C ARG A 95 -23.99 -20.19 -8.76
N ASP A 96 -23.56 -21.45 -8.80
CA ASP A 96 -22.61 -21.97 -7.84
C ASP A 96 -21.27 -21.25 -7.96
N TYR A 97 -20.77 -21.04 -9.19
CA TYR A 97 -19.57 -20.24 -9.41
C TYR A 97 -19.74 -18.77 -9.00
N LEU A 98 -20.92 -18.19 -9.25
CA LEU A 98 -21.20 -16.81 -8.82
C LEU A 98 -21.16 -16.68 -7.30
N THR A 99 -21.86 -17.57 -6.59
CA THR A 99 -21.90 -17.56 -5.12
C THR A 99 -20.52 -17.78 -4.54
N TRP A 100 -19.81 -18.80 -4.99
CA TRP A 100 -18.46 -19.09 -4.54
C TRP A 100 -17.49 -17.95 -4.83
N GLY A 101 -17.57 -17.34 -6.01
CA GLY A 101 -16.74 -16.19 -6.39
C GLY A 101 -17.01 -14.97 -5.51
N GLN A 102 -18.26 -14.69 -5.16
CA GLN A 102 -18.62 -13.59 -4.26
C GLN A 102 -18.12 -13.82 -2.84
N GLU A 103 -18.26 -15.04 -2.30
CA GLU A 103 -17.73 -15.40 -0.98
C GLU A 103 -16.20 -15.22 -0.92
N ARG A 104 -15.48 -15.72 -1.94
CA ARG A 104 -14.03 -15.58 -2.03
C ARG A 104 -13.58 -14.13 -2.22
N LEU A 105 -14.36 -13.33 -2.95
CA LEU A 105 -14.06 -11.90 -3.11
C LEU A 105 -14.18 -11.17 -1.77
N ALA A 106 -15.22 -11.45 -1.00
CA ALA A 106 -15.39 -10.87 0.33
C ALA A 106 -14.24 -11.26 1.30
N GLU A 107 -13.80 -12.52 1.25
CA GLU A 107 -12.63 -13.00 2.00
C GLU A 107 -11.35 -12.25 1.60
N PHE A 108 -11.12 -12.10 0.30
CA PHE A 108 -9.99 -11.35 -0.25
C PHE A 108 -9.99 -9.88 0.19
N GLU A 109 -11.13 -9.19 0.09
CA GLU A 109 -11.26 -7.79 0.52
C GLU A 109 -11.03 -7.62 2.02
N SER A 110 -11.53 -8.57 2.83
CA SER A 110 -11.29 -8.58 4.27
C SER A 110 -9.80 -8.75 4.60
N ALA A 111 -9.12 -9.66 3.92
CA ALA A 111 -7.68 -9.88 4.08
C ALA A 111 -6.87 -8.64 3.66
N LEU A 112 -7.22 -8.00 2.55
CA LEU A 112 -6.59 -6.75 2.11
C LEU A 112 -6.76 -5.63 3.15
N ALA A 113 -7.97 -5.48 3.70
CA ALA A 113 -8.25 -4.47 4.73
C ALA A 113 -7.45 -4.73 6.02
N GLU A 114 -7.25 -5.99 6.40
CA GLU A 114 -6.44 -6.36 7.56
C GLU A 114 -4.96 -6.02 7.33
N HIS A 115 -4.40 -6.42 6.18
CA HIS A 115 -3.02 -6.14 5.84
C HIS A 115 -2.76 -4.63 5.66
N GLY A 116 -3.68 -3.90 5.07
CA GLY A 116 -3.60 -2.45 4.92
C GLY A 116 -3.58 -1.73 6.28
N ARG A 117 -4.42 -2.15 7.22
CA ARG A 117 -4.44 -1.61 8.59
C ARG A 117 -3.14 -1.87 9.34
N ARG A 118 -2.57 -3.08 9.23
CA ARG A 118 -1.30 -3.43 9.87
C ARG A 118 -0.14 -2.57 9.35
N ASN A 119 -0.10 -2.33 8.05
CA ASN A 119 0.93 -1.48 7.45
C ASN A 119 0.75 -0.01 7.84
N ALA A 120 -0.45 0.52 7.85
CA ALA A 120 -0.75 1.88 8.26
C ALA A 120 -0.39 2.14 9.74
N VAL A 121 -0.63 1.17 10.62
CA VAL A 121 -0.28 1.28 12.04
C VAL A 121 1.24 1.32 12.23
N ARG A 122 2.00 0.51 11.50
CA ARG A 122 3.47 0.51 11.62
C ARG A 122 4.10 1.83 11.20
N VAL A 123 3.63 2.45 10.13
CA VAL A 123 4.13 3.75 9.67
C VAL A 123 3.73 4.87 10.65
N ARG A 124 2.52 4.80 11.23
CA ARG A 124 2.04 5.83 12.16
C ARG A 124 2.65 5.75 13.55
N GLN A 125 2.98 4.57 14.05
CA GLN A 125 3.48 4.39 15.41
C GLN A 125 4.97 4.67 15.54
N LEU A 126 5.75 4.50 14.48
CA LEU A 126 7.19 4.56 14.64
C LEU A 126 7.76 5.97 14.62
N TYR A 127 7.20 6.94 13.89
CA TYR A 127 7.94 8.18 13.67
C TYR A 127 7.10 9.39 13.24
N ARG A 128 6.00 9.70 13.91
CA ARG A 128 5.56 11.09 13.89
C ARG A 128 6.22 11.75 15.08
N PRO A 129 7.21 12.63 14.89
CA PRO A 129 7.53 13.58 15.93
C PRO A 129 6.23 14.28 16.30
N ALA A 130 5.88 14.31 17.58
CA ALA A 130 4.77 15.14 18.03
C ALA A 130 5.00 16.49 17.37
N THR A 131 4.07 16.91 16.51
CA THR A 131 4.10 18.26 15.96
C THR A 131 4.20 19.13 17.20
N PRO A 132 5.27 19.89 17.40
CA PRO A 132 5.31 20.76 18.58
C PRO A 132 4.03 21.57 18.55
N PRO A 133 3.32 21.73 19.67
CA PRO A 133 2.16 22.59 19.70
C PRO A 133 2.60 23.89 19.04
N VAL A 134 1.90 24.29 17.99
CA VAL A 134 2.12 25.60 17.38
C VAL A 134 1.86 26.55 18.51
N ASP A 135 2.93 27.09 19.06
CA ASP A 135 2.85 28.13 20.06
C ASP A 135 2.16 29.29 19.34
N GLN A 136 0.86 29.38 19.56
CA GLN A 136 0.11 30.56 19.19
C GLN A 136 0.60 31.64 20.16
N SER A 137 1.77 32.18 19.89
CA SER A 137 2.16 33.44 20.45
C SER A 137 1.12 34.44 19.95
N THR A 138 0.12 34.67 20.75
CA THR A 138 -0.72 35.86 20.66
C THR A 138 0.23 37.04 20.80
N VAL A 139 0.69 37.51 19.66
CA VAL A 139 1.31 38.84 19.60
C VAL A 139 0.18 39.81 19.86
N THR A 140 -0.02 40.10 21.14
CA THR A 140 -0.76 41.28 21.59
C THR A 140 0.19 42.44 21.35
N GLY A 141 0.10 43.03 20.16
CA GLY A 141 0.72 44.33 19.92
C GLY A 141 0.01 45.41 20.74
N PRO A 142 0.71 46.49 21.10
CA PRO A 142 0.16 47.60 21.85
C PRO A 142 -0.95 48.32 21.05
#